data_b78ecfa5d1fc9cff2277271995caadb5
#
_entry.id   b78ecfa5d1fc9cff2277271995caadb5
#
_cell.length_a   1.000
_cell.length_b   1.000
_cell.length_c   1.000
_cell.angle_alpha   90.00
_cell.angle_beta   90.00
_cell.angle_gamma   90.00
#
_symmetry.space_group_name_H-M   'P 1'
#
loop_
_entity.id
_entity.type
_entity.pdbx_description
1 polymer ?
#
loop_
_entity_poly.entity_id
_entity_poly.type
_entity_poly.pdbx_seq_one_letter_code
_entity_poly.pdbx_strand_id
1 'polypeptide(L)'
;VALAINFGRLMDFRPVCGYSGVKDKFKDYNHPEEDGVFLIDMKTGKSKLIVSYDQIWNVTKENSFTEDQKITVNHITFNKNGTRFVMLVRNFPSKGERWRTAIVTANTDGSDLYCLSGYTYVSHYSWKDDEYLLFYMDGPYGKQLYLVSDKSSFIKPVDPDFFLEDGHCSYSPDGEWILYDSYPDTENYRNLYIYNIRKRK
;
A
#
# COMPACT_ATOMS: atom_id res chain seq x y z
N VAL A 1 5.00 16.04 -10.91
CA VAL A 1 3.64 15.54 -10.62
C VAL A 1 3.58 14.98 -9.21
N ALA A 2 2.36 14.86 -8.64
CA ALA A 2 2.10 14.19 -7.37
C ALA A 2 0.88 13.28 -7.50
N LEU A 3 0.80 12.24 -6.66
CA LEU A 3 -0.39 11.41 -6.50
C LEU A 3 -1.23 11.94 -5.34
N ALA A 4 -2.53 11.87 -5.46
CA ALA A 4 -3.47 12.22 -4.40
C ALA A 4 -4.65 11.25 -4.36
N ILE A 5 -5.30 11.19 -3.21
CA ILE A 5 -6.48 10.39 -2.93
C ILE A 5 -7.57 11.24 -2.27
N ASN A 6 -8.76 10.71 -2.12
CA ASN A 6 -9.83 11.36 -1.36
C ASN A 6 -9.55 11.27 0.15
N PHE A 7 -9.00 12.35 0.73
CA PHE A 7 -8.71 12.43 2.16
C PHE A 7 -9.97 12.52 3.04
N GLY A 8 -11.13 12.93 2.49
CA GLY A 8 -12.42 12.83 3.17
C GLY A 8 -12.84 11.37 3.35
N ARG A 9 -12.71 10.54 2.30
CA ARG A 9 -12.98 9.09 2.37
C ARG A 9 -12.01 8.39 3.31
N LEU A 10 -10.73 8.78 3.28
CA LEU A 10 -9.74 8.27 4.21
C LEU A 10 -10.03 8.69 5.66
N MET A 11 -10.58 9.90 5.88
CA MET A 11 -11.03 10.37 7.20
C MET A 11 -12.15 9.49 7.76
N ASP A 12 -13.13 9.11 6.92
CA ASP A 12 -14.22 8.20 7.32
C ASP A 12 -13.70 6.82 7.69
N PHE A 13 -12.65 6.35 7.02
CA PHE A 13 -12.02 5.05 7.28
C PHE A 13 -11.09 5.08 8.50
N ARG A 14 -10.20 6.09 8.56
CA ARG A 14 -9.18 6.22 9.61
C ARG A 14 -8.95 7.69 9.94
N PRO A 15 -9.65 8.22 10.93
CA PRO A 15 -9.65 9.67 11.26
C PRO A 15 -8.25 10.27 11.43
N VAL A 16 -7.29 9.52 11.96
CA VAL A 16 -5.90 10.00 12.17
C VAL A 16 -5.10 10.19 10.88
N CYS A 17 -5.59 9.69 9.74
CA CYS A 17 -4.90 9.75 8.44
C CYS A 17 -5.58 10.65 7.42
N GLY A 18 -6.82 11.05 7.65
CA GLY A 18 -7.61 11.90 6.76
C GLY A 18 -7.65 13.37 7.17
N TYR A 19 -8.44 14.15 6.45
CA TYR A 19 -8.64 15.58 6.74
C TYR A 19 -10.07 15.84 7.21
N SER A 20 -10.23 16.28 8.47
CA SER A 20 -11.53 16.51 9.10
C SER A 20 -12.37 17.64 8.47
N GLY A 21 -11.73 18.56 7.75
CA GLY A 21 -12.41 19.68 7.07
C GLY A 21 -13.02 19.33 5.72
N VAL A 22 -12.78 18.11 5.20
CA VAL A 22 -13.23 17.68 3.87
C VAL A 22 -14.20 16.52 4.02
N LYS A 23 -15.44 16.70 3.55
CA LYS A 23 -16.43 15.61 3.53
C LYS A 23 -16.23 14.74 2.28
N ASP A 24 -16.37 13.43 2.44
CA ASP A 24 -16.45 12.52 1.31
C ASP A 24 -17.78 12.75 0.57
N LYS A 25 -17.70 13.22 -0.68
CA LYS A 25 -18.88 13.41 -1.55
C LYS A 25 -19.51 12.07 -1.98
N PHE A 26 -18.72 11.01 -1.93
CA PHE A 26 -19.09 9.67 -2.37
C PHE A 26 -19.23 8.69 -1.20
N LYS A 27 -19.52 9.20 0.02
CA LYS A 27 -19.56 8.38 1.24
C LYS A 27 -20.53 7.20 1.16
N ASP A 28 -21.62 7.35 0.40
CA ASP A 28 -22.69 6.35 0.26
C ASP A 28 -22.43 5.36 -0.91
N TYR A 29 -21.32 5.52 -1.63
CA TYR A 29 -20.90 4.66 -2.74
C TYR A 29 -19.73 3.78 -2.33
N ASN A 30 -19.83 2.47 -2.58
CA ASN A 30 -18.75 1.53 -2.30
C ASN A 30 -17.56 1.73 -3.25
N HIS A 31 -17.84 1.88 -4.55
CA HIS A 31 -16.83 2.00 -5.61
C HIS A 31 -17.23 3.11 -6.61
N PRO A 32 -17.11 4.40 -6.25
CA PRO A 32 -17.46 5.48 -7.19
C PRO A 32 -16.50 5.50 -8.39
N GLU A 33 -17.08 5.76 -9.58
CA GLU A 33 -16.32 5.90 -10.84
C GLU A 33 -15.59 7.26 -10.92
N GLU A 34 -16.10 8.27 -10.23
CA GLU A 34 -15.58 9.65 -10.26
C GLU A 34 -14.59 9.96 -9.14
N ASP A 35 -14.24 8.97 -8.32
CA ASP A 35 -13.29 9.11 -7.21
C ASP A 35 -12.28 7.96 -7.21
N GLY A 36 -11.10 8.20 -6.62
CA GLY A 36 -10.02 7.22 -6.58
C GLY A 36 -8.66 7.87 -6.43
N VAL A 37 -7.76 7.57 -7.37
CA VAL A 37 -6.38 8.10 -7.42
C VAL A 37 -6.30 9.21 -8.46
N PHE A 38 -5.77 10.35 -8.03
CA PHE A 38 -5.58 11.52 -8.86
C PHE A 38 -4.10 11.80 -9.10
N LEU A 39 -3.78 12.21 -10.33
CA LEU A 39 -2.48 12.78 -10.67
C LEU A 39 -2.59 14.30 -10.68
N ILE A 40 -1.71 14.97 -9.95
CA ILE A 40 -1.66 16.44 -9.84
C ILE A 40 -0.45 16.96 -10.60
N ASP A 41 -0.69 17.90 -11.51
CA ASP A 41 0.38 18.71 -12.10
C ASP A 41 0.78 19.79 -11.07
N MET A 42 1.97 19.64 -10.50
CA MET A 42 2.49 20.54 -9.46
C MET A 42 2.81 21.96 -9.96
N LYS A 43 2.88 22.18 -11.29
CA LYS A 43 3.10 23.50 -11.85
C LYS A 43 1.79 24.29 -12.01
N THR A 44 0.72 23.59 -12.37
CA THR A 44 -0.56 24.21 -12.69
C THR A 44 -1.61 24.02 -11.60
N GLY A 45 -1.40 23.08 -10.66
CA GLY A 45 -2.37 22.66 -9.66
C GLY A 45 -3.55 21.86 -10.23
N LYS A 46 -3.56 21.56 -11.52
CA LYS A 46 -4.63 20.76 -12.14
C LYS A 46 -4.51 19.30 -11.71
N SER A 47 -5.65 18.70 -11.37
CA SER A 47 -5.76 17.28 -11.04
C SER A 47 -6.55 16.52 -12.11
N LYS A 48 -6.19 15.27 -12.32
CA LYS A 48 -6.88 14.32 -13.19
C LYS A 48 -7.08 13.01 -12.45
N LEU A 49 -8.29 12.46 -12.44
CA LEU A 49 -8.54 11.09 -12.02
C LEU A 49 -7.82 10.14 -12.98
N ILE A 50 -6.97 9.27 -12.48
CA ILE A 50 -6.20 8.30 -13.27
C ILE A 50 -6.64 6.87 -13.02
N VAL A 51 -7.12 6.53 -11.81
CA VAL A 51 -7.69 5.23 -11.48
C VAL A 51 -8.88 5.44 -10.56
N SER A 52 -10.06 4.94 -10.93
CA SER A 52 -11.27 5.03 -10.11
C SER A 52 -11.37 3.90 -9.08
N TYR A 53 -12.20 4.10 -8.03
CA TYR A 53 -12.50 3.02 -7.08
C TYR A 53 -13.22 1.85 -7.76
N ASP A 54 -14.03 2.07 -8.79
CA ASP A 54 -14.64 0.99 -9.57
C ASP A 54 -13.58 0.14 -10.28
N GLN A 55 -12.61 0.77 -10.95
CA GLN A 55 -11.51 0.05 -11.58
C GLN A 55 -10.67 -0.74 -10.56
N ILE A 56 -10.39 -0.15 -9.39
CA ILE A 56 -9.65 -0.82 -8.30
C ILE A 56 -10.44 -2.04 -7.81
N TRP A 57 -11.76 -1.88 -7.57
CA TRP A 57 -12.61 -2.97 -7.14
C TRP A 57 -12.63 -4.11 -8.15
N ASN A 58 -12.75 -3.78 -9.42
CA ASN A 58 -12.80 -4.78 -10.49
C ASN A 58 -11.56 -5.67 -10.57
N VAL A 59 -10.38 -5.18 -10.19
CA VAL A 59 -9.14 -5.98 -10.16
C VAL A 59 -8.87 -6.64 -8.80
N THR A 60 -9.55 -6.23 -7.73
CA THR A 60 -9.28 -6.72 -6.36
C THR A 60 -10.36 -7.62 -5.78
N LYS A 61 -11.59 -7.61 -6.32
CA LYS A 61 -12.75 -8.31 -5.75
C LYS A 61 -12.67 -9.82 -5.82
N GLU A 62 -11.98 -10.37 -6.81
CA GLU A 62 -11.91 -11.82 -7.01
C GLU A 62 -11.21 -12.51 -5.84
N ASN A 63 -11.82 -13.59 -5.33
CA ASN A 63 -11.34 -14.42 -4.23
C ASN A 63 -11.22 -13.71 -2.86
N SER A 64 -11.81 -12.53 -2.68
CA SER A 64 -11.60 -11.74 -1.47
C SER A 64 -12.81 -11.60 -0.58
N PHE A 65 -13.98 -11.37 -1.17
CA PHE A 65 -15.23 -11.14 -0.45
C PHE A 65 -16.40 -11.80 -1.18
N THR A 66 -17.39 -12.26 -0.40
CA THR A 66 -18.66 -12.78 -0.92
C THR A 66 -19.68 -11.67 -1.16
N GLU A 67 -19.48 -10.50 -0.58
CA GLU A 67 -20.34 -9.34 -0.63
C GLU A 67 -19.59 -8.10 -1.13
N ASP A 68 -20.35 -7.13 -1.60
CA ASP A 68 -19.83 -5.84 -2.03
C ASP A 68 -19.26 -5.05 -0.84
N GLN A 69 -18.00 -4.67 -0.91
CA GLN A 69 -17.28 -4.03 0.17
C GLN A 69 -16.87 -2.59 -0.21
N LYS A 70 -17.21 -1.63 0.64
CA LYS A 70 -16.66 -0.28 0.51
C LYS A 70 -15.15 -0.31 0.68
N ILE A 71 -14.41 0.34 -0.21
CA ILE A 71 -12.96 0.38 -0.20
C ILE A 71 -12.41 1.81 -0.16
N THR A 72 -11.18 1.96 0.28
CA THR A 72 -10.40 3.19 0.21
C THR A 72 -8.94 2.90 -0.11
N VAL A 73 -8.26 3.86 -0.73
CA VAL A 73 -6.82 3.82 -0.95
C VAL A 73 -6.11 4.53 0.20
N ASN A 74 -5.03 3.92 0.66
CA ASN A 74 -4.16 4.47 1.69
C ASN A 74 -2.72 4.11 1.33
N HIS A 75 -1.74 4.95 1.66
CA HIS A 75 -0.35 4.79 1.25
C HIS A 75 -0.18 4.57 -0.26
N ILE A 76 0.22 5.60 -0.93
CA ILE A 76 0.42 5.62 -2.38
C ILE A 76 1.77 6.24 -2.69
N THR A 77 2.63 5.53 -3.45
CA THR A 77 3.97 6.03 -3.80
C THR A 77 4.40 5.60 -5.20
N PHE A 78 5.12 6.48 -5.87
CA PHE A 78 5.79 6.15 -7.13
C PHE A 78 6.94 5.16 -6.91
N ASN A 79 7.26 4.37 -7.95
CA ASN A 79 8.55 3.71 -8.07
C ASN A 79 9.66 4.74 -8.31
N LYS A 80 10.92 4.31 -8.32
CA LYS A 80 12.07 5.23 -8.34
C LYS A 80 12.14 6.11 -9.59
N ASN A 81 11.75 5.61 -10.74
CA ASN A 81 11.76 6.37 -12.01
C ASN A 81 10.45 7.12 -12.30
N GLY A 82 9.41 6.98 -11.44
CA GLY A 82 8.13 7.66 -11.58
C GLY A 82 7.22 7.13 -12.69
N THR A 83 7.50 5.96 -13.23
CA THR A 83 6.69 5.36 -14.32
C THR A 83 5.51 4.55 -13.81
N ARG A 84 5.62 4.01 -12.59
CA ARG A 84 4.57 3.25 -11.93
C ARG A 84 4.38 3.73 -10.49
N PHE A 85 3.28 3.34 -9.90
CA PHE A 85 3.01 3.54 -8.46
C PHE A 85 2.36 2.32 -7.85
N VAL A 86 2.49 2.20 -6.53
CA VAL A 86 1.82 1.21 -5.71
C VAL A 86 0.83 1.91 -4.80
N MET A 87 -0.29 1.25 -4.50
CA MET A 87 -1.28 1.68 -3.52
C MET A 87 -1.72 0.51 -2.64
N LEU A 88 -2.02 0.81 -1.38
CA LEU A 88 -2.69 -0.12 -0.47
C LEU A 88 -4.19 0.16 -0.52
N VAL A 89 -4.96 -0.84 -0.94
CA VAL A 89 -6.40 -0.78 -1.02
C VAL A 89 -6.99 -1.48 0.20
N ARG A 90 -7.77 -0.77 1.02
CA ARG A 90 -8.33 -1.29 2.26
C ARG A 90 -9.85 -1.33 2.21
N ASN A 91 -10.46 -2.41 2.67
CA ASN A 91 -11.91 -2.47 2.85
C ASN A 91 -12.32 -1.77 4.15
N PHE A 92 -13.52 -1.20 4.18
CA PHE A 92 -14.16 -0.78 5.42
C PHE A 92 -14.63 -2.05 6.15
N PRO A 93 -14.11 -2.32 7.37
CA PRO A 93 -14.45 -3.55 8.06
C PRO A 93 -15.86 -3.48 8.66
N SER A 94 -16.52 -4.63 8.77
CA SER A 94 -17.72 -4.78 9.58
C SER A 94 -17.39 -4.56 11.08
N LYS A 95 -18.41 -4.26 11.86
CA LYS A 95 -18.22 -4.00 13.31
C LYS A 95 -17.56 -5.22 13.99
N GLY A 96 -16.41 -4.97 14.63
CA GLY A 96 -15.62 -5.99 15.32
C GLY A 96 -14.60 -6.72 14.47
N GLU A 97 -14.57 -6.47 13.18
CA GLU A 97 -13.57 -7.03 12.27
C GLU A 97 -12.39 -6.04 12.09
N ARG A 98 -11.28 -6.58 11.59
CA ARG A 98 -10.14 -5.79 11.13
C ARG A 98 -10.24 -5.61 9.62
N TRP A 99 -9.80 -4.43 9.11
CA TRP A 99 -9.66 -4.27 7.67
C TRP A 99 -8.60 -5.23 7.11
N ARG A 100 -8.80 -5.60 5.87
CA ARG A 100 -7.84 -6.31 5.04
C ARG A 100 -7.33 -5.37 3.96
N THR A 101 -6.19 -5.68 3.40
CA THR A 101 -5.50 -4.82 2.44
C THR A 101 -5.13 -5.62 1.21
N ALA A 102 -5.47 -5.12 0.03
CA ALA A 102 -4.91 -5.58 -1.24
C ALA A 102 -3.78 -4.65 -1.70
N ILE A 103 -2.81 -5.21 -2.41
CA ILE A 103 -1.71 -4.45 -3.00
C ILE A 103 -1.99 -4.31 -4.49
N VAL A 104 -2.05 -3.08 -4.96
CA VAL A 104 -2.31 -2.79 -6.37
C VAL A 104 -1.25 -1.84 -6.92
N THR A 105 -0.79 -2.10 -8.14
CA THR A 105 0.13 -1.23 -8.87
C THR A 105 -0.51 -0.76 -10.17
N ALA A 106 -0.06 0.37 -10.70
CA ALA A 106 -0.47 0.89 -12.01
C ALA A 106 0.63 1.76 -12.62
N ASN A 107 0.55 1.99 -13.92
CA ASN A 107 1.33 3.04 -14.58
C ASN A 107 0.87 4.42 -14.11
N THR A 108 1.75 5.41 -14.20
CA THR A 108 1.46 6.79 -13.74
C THR A 108 0.30 7.47 -14.49
N ASP A 109 -0.07 6.98 -15.68
CA ASP A 109 -1.25 7.43 -16.42
C ASP A 109 -2.56 6.70 -16.02
N GLY A 110 -2.47 5.72 -15.10
CA GLY A 110 -3.58 4.89 -14.63
C GLY A 110 -3.77 3.60 -15.44
N SER A 111 -3.04 3.39 -16.50
CA SER A 111 -3.08 2.15 -17.28
C SER A 111 -2.38 0.99 -16.56
N ASP A 112 -2.55 -0.23 -17.07
CA ASP A 112 -1.85 -1.42 -16.60
C ASP A 112 -2.01 -1.67 -15.09
N LEU A 113 -3.25 -1.57 -14.64
CA LEU A 113 -3.65 -1.82 -13.25
C LEU A 113 -3.47 -3.30 -12.94
N TYR A 114 -2.73 -3.61 -11.88
CA TYR A 114 -2.37 -4.97 -11.51
C TYR A 114 -2.53 -5.23 -10.01
N CYS A 115 -3.25 -6.28 -9.64
CA CYS A 115 -3.39 -6.72 -8.25
C CYS A 115 -2.27 -7.69 -7.90
N LEU A 116 -1.32 -7.25 -7.06
CA LEU A 116 -0.21 -8.07 -6.58
C LEU A 116 -0.62 -9.07 -5.50
N SER A 117 -1.58 -8.69 -4.67
CA SER A 117 -2.16 -9.59 -3.67
C SER A 117 -3.65 -9.31 -3.50
N GLY A 118 -4.44 -10.36 -3.27
CA GLY A 118 -5.80 -10.21 -2.74
C GLY A 118 -5.80 -9.63 -1.33
N TYR A 119 -6.98 -9.43 -0.77
CA TYR A 119 -7.14 -8.83 0.56
C TYR A 119 -6.62 -9.75 1.67
N THR A 120 -5.52 -9.35 2.28
CA THR A 120 -4.84 -10.03 3.39
C THR A 120 -4.34 -9.01 4.42
N TYR A 121 -3.53 -9.41 5.37
CA TYR A 121 -2.79 -8.47 6.20
C TYR A 121 -1.61 -7.91 5.41
N VAL A 122 -1.61 -6.60 5.18
CA VAL A 122 -0.46 -5.85 4.62
C VAL A 122 -0.29 -4.60 5.45
N SER A 123 0.92 -4.33 5.90
CA SER A 123 1.22 -3.19 6.76
C SER A 123 2.05 -2.13 6.02
N HIS A 124 3.34 -2.33 5.89
CA HIS A 124 4.29 -1.35 5.38
C HIS A 124 5.00 -1.86 4.14
N TYR A 125 5.47 -0.93 3.31
CA TYR A 125 6.20 -1.27 2.10
C TYR A 125 7.22 -0.21 1.71
N SER A 126 8.13 -0.59 0.83
CA SER A 126 9.07 0.30 0.16
C SER A 126 9.44 -0.24 -1.22
N TRP A 127 9.53 0.64 -2.22
CA TRP A 127 10.16 0.29 -3.48
C TRP A 127 11.66 0.07 -3.28
N LYS A 128 12.14 -1.09 -3.71
CA LYS A 128 13.58 -1.37 -3.80
C LYS A 128 14.18 -0.68 -5.03
N ASP A 129 13.55 -0.90 -6.16
CA ASP A 129 13.90 -0.36 -7.48
C ASP A 129 12.61 -0.15 -8.30
N ASP A 130 12.69 -0.18 -9.63
CA ASP A 130 11.51 0.02 -10.48
C ASP A 130 10.65 -1.23 -10.65
N GLU A 131 11.13 -2.40 -10.22
CA GLU A 131 10.49 -3.70 -10.40
C GLU A 131 10.16 -4.42 -9.09
N TYR A 132 10.88 -4.15 -8.01
CA TYR A 132 10.76 -4.89 -6.76
C TYR A 132 10.31 -3.99 -5.61
N LEU A 133 9.48 -4.57 -4.73
CA LEU A 133 8.98 -3.94 -3.52
C LEU A 133 9.24 -4.83 -2.30
N LEU A 134 9.48 -4.20 -1.16
CA LEU A 134 9.37 -4.84 0.15
C LEU A 134 7.95 -4.66 0.68
N PHE A 135 7.39 -5.72 1.27
CA PHE A 135 6.13 -5.66 2.02
C PHE A 135 6.24 -6.47 3.31
N TYR A 136 5.81 -5.91 4.43
CA TYR A 136 5.46 -6.73 5.57
C TYR A 136 3.99 -7.15 5.43
N MET A 137 3.76 -8.43 5.21
CA MET A 137 2.44 -8.97 4.88
C MET A 137 2.26 -10.43 5.33
N ASP A 138 1.01 -10.87 5.38
CA ASP A 138 0.66 -12.28 5.49
C ASP A 138 0.67 -12.92 4.10
N GLY A 139 1.78 -13.53 3.78
CA GLY A 139 2.07 -14.15 2.49
C GLY A 139 2.12 -15.67 2.57
N PRO A 140 2.69 -16.35 1.54
CA PRO A 140 2.69 -17.82 1.45
C PRO A 140 3.33 -18.55 2.62
N TYR A 141 4.22 -17.88 3.36
CA TYR A 141 4.93 -18.45 4.51
C TYR A 141 4.56 -17.75 5.83
N GLY A 142 3.37 -17.14 5.91
CA GLY A 142 2.88 -16.40 7.07
C GLY A 142 3.31 -14.94 7.09
N LYS A 143 3.15 -14.29 8.25
CA LYS A 143 3.46 -12.86 8.41
C LYS A 143 4.95 -12.62 8.52
N GLN A 144 5.54 -11.97 7.54
CA GLN A 144 6.95 -11.59 7.53
C GLN A 144 7.24 -10.55 6.45
N LEU A 145 8.49 -10.11 6.37
CA LEU A 145 8.96 -9.21 5.31
C LEU A 145 9.21 -10.01 4.02
N TYR A 146 8.60 -9.57 2.93
CA TYR A 146 8.76 -10.18 1.60
C TYR A 146 9.35 -9.20 0.60
N LEU A 147 10.19 -9.72 -0.30
CA LEU A 147 10.51 -9.09 -1.56
C LEU A 147 9.55 -9.62 -2.62
N VAL A 148 8.82 -8.72 -3.28
CA VAL A 148 7.79 -9.02 -4.28
C VAL A 148 8.17 -8.33 -5.59
N SER A 149 8.06 -9.02 -6.72
CA SER A 149 8.22 -8.39 -8.03
C SER A 149 6.88 -7.82 -8.51
N ASP A 150 6.92 -6.60 -9.04
CA ASP A 150 5.75 -6.01 -9.69
C ASP A 150 5.33 -6.87 -10.90
N LYS A 151 4.02 -7.05 -11.08
CA LYS A 151 3.41 -7.77 -12.20
C LYS A 151 3.88 -9.23 -12.37
N SER A 152 4.29 -9.87 -11.30
CA SER A 152 4.68 -11.27 -11.33
C SER A 152 4.26 -12.02 -10.07
N SER A 153 4.31 -13.35 -10.13
CA SER A 153 4.09 -14.21 -8.96
C SER A 153 5.33 -14.38 -8.08
N PHE A 154 6.43 -13.68 -8.39
CA PHE A 154 7.63 -13.77 -7.57
C PHE A 154 7.43 -13.13 -6.21
N ILE A 155 7.55 -13.94 -5.18
CA ILE A 155 7.51 -13.53 -3.77
C ILE A 155 8.53 -14.34 -2.99
N LYS A 156 9.39 -13.67 -2.23
CA LYS A 156 10.46 -14.30 -1.44
C LYS A 156 10.55 -13.66 -0.06
N PRO A 157 10.58 -14.45 1.04
CA PRO A 157 10.90 -13.95 2.36
C PRO A 157 12.27 -13.29 2.42
N VAL A 158 12.37 -12.20 3.16
CA VAL A 158 13.63 -11.50 3.43
C VAL A 158 14.02 -11.77 4.86
N ASP A 159 15.00 -12.66 5.04
CA ASP A 159 15.58 -13.05 6.32
C ASP A 159 14.55 -13.18 7.47
N PRO A 160 13.74 -14.25 7.48
CA PRO A 160 12.67 -14.41 8.46
C PRO A 160 13.16 -14.57 9.90
N ASP A 161 14.44 -14.88 10.09
CA ASP A 161 15.05 -14.97 11.43
C ASP A 161 15.45 -13.60 11.97
N PHE A 162 15.59 -12.59 11.11
CA PHE A 162 15.91 -11.22 11.48
C PHE A 162 14.66 -10.32 11.55
N PHE A 163 13.80 -10.34 10.54
CA PHE A 163 12.60 -9.49 10.46
C PHE A 163 11.39 -10.20 11.06
N LEU A 164 11.40 -10.37 12.41
CA LEU A 164 10.40 -11.15 13.14
C LEU A 164 9.06 -10.40 13.30
N GLU A 165 9.09 -9.08 13.33
CA GLU A 165 7.93 -8.25 13.63
C GLU A 165 7.68 -7.21 12.55
N ASP A 166 6.46 -6.67 12.53
CA ASP A 166 6.06 -5.60 11.63
C ASP A 166 6.80 -4.30 11.92
N GLY A 167 7.17 -3.59 10.87
CA GLY A 167 7.87 -2.31 10.95
C GLY A 167 7.96 -1.60 9.60
N HIS A 168 8.35 -0.34 9.63
CA HIS A 168 8.62 0.42 8.41
C HIS A 168 9.95 -0.01 7.83
N CYS A 169 9.98 -0.21 6.54
CA CYS A 169 11.17 -0.62 5.81
C CYS A 169 11.54 0.40 4.73
N SER A 170 12.84 0.58 4.50
CA SER A 170 13.34 1.33 3.35
C SER A 170 14.71 0.82 2.93
N TYR A 171 15.00 0.87 1.63
CA TYR A 171 16.33 0.59 1.11
C TYR A 171 17.21 1.83 1.17
N SER A 172 18.51 1.63 1.43
CA SER A 172 19.52 2.64 1.15
C SER A 172 19.57 2.97 -0.35
N PRO A 173 20.07 4.16 -0.76
CA PRO A 173 20.15 4.55 -2.17
C PRO A 173 20.95 3.57 -3.04
N ASP A 174 21.99 2.94 -2.48
CA ASP A 174 22.81 1.93 -3.15
C ASP A 174 22.17 0.52 -3.18
N GLY A 175 21.05 0.33 -2.46
CA GLY A 175 20.34 -0.94 -2.37
C GLY A 175 21.05 -2.02 -1.54
N GLU A 176 22.11 -1.69 -0.80
CA GLU A 176 22.89 -2.67 -0.01
C GLU A 176 22.37 -2.86 1.41
N TRP A 177 21.57 -1.92 1.91
CA TRP A 177 21.07 -1.92 3.27
C TRP A 177 19.56 -1.77 3.31
N ILE A 178 18.95 -2.32 4.35
CA ILE A 178 17.56 -2.07 4.73
C ILE A 178 17.58 -1.38 6.09
N LEU A 179 16.99 -0.18 6.17
CA LEU A 179 16.60 0.44 7.43
C LEU A 179 15.22 -0.11 7.80
N TYR A 180 15.08 -0.52 9.05
CA TYR A 180 13.85 -1.08 9.60
C TYR A 180 13.60 -0.58 11.00
N ASP A 181 12.35 -0.25 11.35
CA ASP A 181 11.96 0.04 12.72
C ASP A 181 11.11 -1.09 13.31
N SER A 182 10.86 -1.04 14.61
CA SER A 182 9.88 -1.90 15.27
C SER A 182 8.68 -1.11 15.79
N TYR A 183 7.56 -1.80 16.02
CA TYR A 183 6.56 -1.30 16.96
C TYR A 183 7.11 -1.30 18.38
N PRO A 184 6.45 -0.58 19.35
CA PRO A 184 6.89 -0.59 20.73
C PRO A 184 6.90 -2.01 21.31
N ASP A 185 8.01 -2.37 21.97
CA ASP A 185 8.11 -3.59 22.75
C ASP A 185 7.34 -3.49 24.09
N THR A 186 7.48 -4.48 24.95
CA THR A 186 6.82 -4.50 26.27
C THR A 186 7.25 -3.39 27.22
N GLU A 187 8.41 -2.77 26.96
CA GLU A 187 8.96 -1.65 27.71
C GLU A 187 8.69 -0.29 27.01
N ASN A 188 7.91 -0.27 25.94
CA ASN A 188 7.61 0.87 25.08
C ASN A 188 8.81 1.45 24.31
N TYR A 189 9.87 0.68 24.09
CA TYR A 189 10.95 1.07 23.19
C TYR A 189 10.62 0.73 21.75
N ARG A 190 11.05 1.61 20.84
CA ARG A 190 11.08 1.36 19.39
C ARG A 190 12.52 1.21 18.98
N ASN A 191 12.84 0.11 18.32
CA ASN A 191 14.18 -0.20 17.88
C ASN A 191 14.36 0.19 16.42
N LEU A 192 15.53 0.70 16.07
CA LEU A 192 15.96 0.93 14.70
C LEU A 192 17.03 -0.08 14.34
N TYR A 193 16.83 -0.72 13.19
CA TYR A 193 17.75 -1.75 12.68
C TYR A 193 18.31 -1.30 11.34
N ILE A 194 19.60 -1.56 11.13
CA ILE A 194 20.26 -1.44 9.83
C ILE A 194 20.73 -2.85 9.45
N TYR A 195 20.16 -3.38 8.39
CA TYR A 195 20.43 -4.74 7.92
C TYR A 195 21.24 -4.73 6.63
N ASN A 196 22.42 -5.33 6.63
CA ASN A 196 23.23 -5.50 5.44
C ASN A 196 22.78 -6.75 4.66
N ILE A 197 22.28 -6.55 3.44
CA ILE A 197 21.67 -7.61 2.63
C ILE A 197 22.68 -8.69 2.24
N ARG A 198 23.93 -8.31 1.94
CA ARG A 198 24.97 -9.26 1.55
C ARG A 198 25.49 -10.08 2.74
N LYS A 199 25.66 -9.40 3.89
CA LYS A 199 26.20 -10.02 5.10
C LYS A 199 25.14 -10.73 5.93
N ARG A 200 23.85 -10.45 5.65
CA ARG A 200 22.69 -10.99 6.38
C ARG A 200 22.79 -10.72 7.90
N LYS A 201 23.10 -9.48 8.26
CA LYS A 201 23.22 -9.03 9.65
C LYS A 201 23.04 -7.52 9.78
#